data_2da2bbe6010194276dfc4a511ff4c368
#
_entry.id   2da2bbe6010194276dfc4a511ff4c368
#
_cell.length_a   1.000
_cell.length_b   1.000
_cell.length_c   1.000
_cell.angle_alpha   90.00
_cell.angle_beta   90.00
_cell.angle_gamma   90.00
#
_symmetry.space_group_name_H-M   'P 1'
#
loop_
_entity.id
_entity.type
_entity.pdbx_description
1 polymer ?
#
loop_
_entity_poly.entity_id
_entity_poly.type
_entity_poly.pdbx_seq_one_letter_code
_entity_poly.pdbx_strand_id
1 'polypeptide(L)'
;MIHGAPHFRVLQAAQEQDWNGVLAQVARHDFHHLAQYHRLAEERGEGRAHLFAYHDGAYTIALPLLLRPVEASGGEAWSDATSVYGYAGPLASHVGMPASVLRSFQKRLTDALVARRIVTVFSRLHPLIPQRGLLAALGECRPEGETVSIDLTRSPEEQWAHYRPSIRARIRKLRRAGLVGQRDRDKRHLAEFVEIYRQTMRRVKAHRSYFFEEEYFTRLASGLGEALELFVVTLDGAVVAGGLFTFCGEIVQYHLGGTGDASLKLGPMSLLFDTVRLWASEEGARTMHLGGGVGSREDSLLHFKKGFSDRRHVFWTWRWVVEPDAYRSLCDRNDRRNAEVGAPSASREYFPRYRCSASPAVRHDGVVVIGAGGHAKVLISTLTACGVPVGAVVDDDDTKWGMDAQGTRVGRIERELGGRGIVGIGDNAQRREMARTLSLEWQTVVHPSAYVHPSAKLGRGTVVFAGAVVQPDAVIGDHVIVNTGATVDHDCVVDDYAHLAPGVHLAGSVHVGEGAFLGIGSVVSPGVKIGRWATVGAGAVAIRDVADGVVAVGVPARALEVERLS
;
A
#
# COMPACT_ATOMS: atom_id res chain seq x y z
N MET A 1 39.62 -0.10 36.39
CA MET A 1 39.18 -0.49 35.05
C MET A 1 39.63 0.61 34.10
N ILE A 2 40.56 0.28 33.21
CA ILE A 2 41.10 1.23 32.21
C ILE A 2 39.99 1.36 31.17
N HIS A 3 39.25 2.48 31.20
CA HIS A 3 38.28 2.81 30.13
C HIS A 3 39.11 3.03 28.84
N GLY A 4 38.93 2.14 27.85
CA GLY A 4 39.56 2.32 26.54
C GLY A 4 39.08 3.65 25.91
N ALA A 5 39.97 4.31 25.16
CA ALA A 5 39.61 5.55 24.48
C ALA A 5 38.39 5.33 23.55
N PRO A 6 37.46 6.31 23.45
CA PRO A 6 36.30 6.19 22.58
C PRO A 6 36.71 5.89 21.15
N HIS A 7 36.14 4.82 20.57
CA HIS A 7 36.40 4.46 19.17
C HIS A 7 35.11 4.43 18.36
N PHE A 8 35.26 4.72 17.08
CA PHE A 8 34.16 4.72 16.13
C PHE A 8 34.55 3.88 14.92
N ARG A 9 33.75 2.88 14.60
CA ARG A 9 34.00 1.97 13.48
C ARG A 9 32.81 2.01 12.51
N VAL A 10 33.13 1.76 11.25
CA VAL A 10 32.09 1.57 10.21
C VAL A 10 32.32 0.19 9.62
N LEU A 11 31.38 -0.70 9.87
CA LEU A 11 31.42 -2.10 9.43
C LEU A 11 30.54 -2.29 8.20
N GLN A 12 30.89 -3.21 7.32
CA GLN A 12 30.06 -3.65 6.20
C GLN A 12 29.30 -4.91 6.57
N ALA A 13 28.16 -5.20 5.88
CA ALA A 13 27.37 -6.39 6.16
C ALA A 13 28.13 -7.71 5.92
N ALA A 14 29.17 -7.70 5.09
CA ALA A 14 30.07 -8.84 4.90
C ALA A 14 30.90 -9.18 6.16
N GLN A 15 31.09 -8.22 7.07
CA GLN A 15 31.74 -8.41 8.37
C GLN A 15 30.72 -8.85 9.42
N GLU A 16 29.99 -9.92 9.12
CA GLU A 16 28.81 -10.36 9.87
C GLU A 16 29.09 -10.62 11.35
N GLN A 17 30.22 -11.27 11.67
CA GLN A 17 30.61 -11.57 13.06
C GLN A 17 30.85 -10.29 13.87
N ASP A 18 31.57 -9.33 13.29
CA ASP A 18 31.85 -8.05 13.95
C ASP A 18 30.55 -7.25 14.13
N TRP A 19 29.71 -7.19 13.08
CA TRP A 19 28.43 -6.50 13.11
C TRP A 19 27.52 -7.07 14.20
N ASN A 20 27.27 -8.38 14.19
CA ASN A 20 26.41 -9.03 15.17
C ASN A 20 27.05 -9.01 16.57
N GLY A 21 28.38 -8.98 16.68
CA GLY A 21 29.10 -8.75 17.92
C GLY A 21 28.85 -7.37 18.54
N VAL A 22 28.67 -6.32 17.73
CA VAL A 22 28.24 -5.01 18.21
C VAL A 22 26.76 -5.07 18.66
N LEU A 23 25.90 -5.77 17.93
CA LEU A 23 24.49 -5.93 18.33
C LEU A 23 24.31 -6.69 19.63
N ALA A 24 25.19 -7.62 19.97
CA ALA A 24 25.17 -8.32 21.25
C ALA A 24 25.47 -7.40 22.45
N GLN A 25 26.03 -6.20 22.22
CA GLN A 25 26.34 -5.22 23.26
C GLN A 25 25.24 -4.18 23.48
N VAL A 26 24.21 -4.12 22.63
CA VAL A 26 23.08 -3.19 22.82
C VAL A 26 22.00 -3.82 23.67
N ALA A 27 21.22 -2.98 24.35
CA ALA A 27 20.18 -3.43 25.27
C ALA A 27 19.07 -4.24 24.57
N ARG A 28 18.76 -3.88 23.32
CA ARG A 28 17.67 -4.50 22.55
C ARG A 28 17.86 -4.24 21.07
N HIS A 29 17.61 -5.25 20.25
CA HIS A 29 17.54 -5.12 18.80
C HIS A 29 16.44 -6.04 18.23
N ASP A 30 16.15 -5.89 16.95
CA ASP A 30 15.23 -6.72 16.20
C ASP A 30 15.94 -7.18 14.90
N PHE A 31 15.34 -8.10 14.16
CA PHE A 31 15.91 -8.66 12.94
C PHE A 31 16.26 -7.59 11.87
N HIS A 32 15.54 -6.47 11.87
CA HIS A 32 15.85 -5.32 10.99
C HIS A 32 17.26 -4.74 11.19
N HIS A 33 17.94 -5.11 12.26
CA HIS A 33 19.29 -4.63 12.58
C HIS A 33 20.38 -5.64 12.24
N LEU A 34 20.02 -6.91 11.96
CA LEU A 34 20.98 -7.99 11.69
C LEU A 34 21.74 -7.78 10.38
N ALA A 35 23.01 -8.15 10.35
CA ALA A 35 23.86 -8.08 9.15
C ALA A 35 23.26 -8.87 7.98
N GLN A 36 22.67 -10.03 8.26
CA GLN A 36 22.06 -10.91 7.25
C GLN A 36 20.89 -10.24 6.52
N TYR A 37 20.04 -9.51 7.26
CA TYR A 37 18.93 -8.79 6.66
C TYR A 37 19.40 -7.59 5.80
N HIS A 38 20.46 -6.93 6.23
CA HIS A 38 21.10 -5.85 5.46
C HIS A 38 21.79 -6.37 4.20
N ARG A 39 22.44 -7.54 4.26
CA ARG A 39 23.02 -8.18 3.09
C ARG A 39 21.97 -8.54 2.03
N LEU A 40 20.80 -9.03 2.46
CA LEU A 40 19.69 -9.28 1.56
C LEU A 40 19.24 -8.00 0.82
N ALA A 41 19.21 -6.85 1.51
CA ALA A 41 18.93 -5.56 0.89
C ALA A 41 20.02 -5.13 -0.10
N GLU A 42 21.31 -5.39 0.18
CA GLU A 42 22.41 -5.16 -0.76
C GLU A 42 22.25 -6.00 -2.05
N GLU A 43 21.96 -7.28 -1.91
CA GLU A 43 21.76 -8.22 -3.02
C GLU A 43 20.60 -7.79 -3.92
N ARG A 44 19.60 -7.09 -3.36
CA ARG A 44 18.49 -6.50 -4.11
C ARG A 44 18.82 -5.14 -4.74
N GLY A 45 20.04 -4.63 -4.55
CA GLY A 45 20.45 -3.34 -5.09
C GLY A 45 19.86 -2.13 -4.34
N GLU A 46 19.39 -2.30 -3.11
CA GLU A 46 18.78 -1.21 -2.31
C GLU A 46 19.83 -0.25 -1.73
N GLY A 47 21.12 -0.57 -1.84
CA GLY A 47 22.25 0.22 -1.35
C GLY A 47 23.31 -0.66 -0.74
N ARG A 48 24.43 -0.06 -0.29
CA ARG A 48 25.49 -0.76 0.44
C ARG A 48 25.29 -0.62 1.94
N ALA A 49 25.24 -1.72 2.66
CA ALA A 49 24.96 -1.74 4.09
C ALA A 49 26.20 -1.42 4.94
N HIS A 50 26.01 -0.49 5.86
CA HIS A 50 27.05 -0.06 6.81
C HIS A 50 26.47 0.05 8.22
N LEU A 51 27.21 -0.44 9.21
CA LEU A 51 26.93 -0.22 10.63
C LEU A 51 27.88 0.82 11.17
N PHE A 52 27.34 1.95 11.59
CA PHE A 52 28.09 2.99 12.30
C PHE A 52 28.08 2.66 13.80
N ALA A 53 29.19 2.19 14.33
CA ALA A 53 29.30 1.71 15.69
C ALA A 53 30.22 2.61 16.53
N TYR A 54 29.71 3.12 17.63
CA TYR A 54 30.46 3.88 18.66
C TYR A 54 30.55 3.05 19.93
N HIS A 55 31.73 3.07 20.52
CA HIS A 55 32.02 2.42 21.80
C HIS A 55 33.04 3.21 22.60
N ASP A 56 32.82 3.38 23.90
CA ASP A 56 33.75 4.07 24.82
C ASP A 56 34.11 3.24 26.06
N GLY A 57 33.97 1.93 25.97
CA GLY A 57 34.25 0.99 27.06
C GLY A 57 33.04 0.74 27.98
N ALA A 58 32.14 1.71 28.16
CA ALA A 58 30.94 1.57 28.98
C ALA A 58 29.67 1.57 28.14
N TYR A 59 29.65 2.33 27.05
CA TYR A 59 28.47 2.57 26.24
C TYR A 59 28.72 2.18 24.78
N THR A 60 27.75 1.49 24.19
CA THR A 60 27.75 1.14 22.77
C THR A 60 26.53 1.77 22.10
N ILE A 61 26.73 2.41 20.94
CA ILE A 61 25.67 2.90 20.06
C ILE A 61 25.93 2.34 18.65
N ALA A 62 24.90 1.81 18.02
CA ALA A 62 24.96 1.22 16.69
C ALA A 62 23.86 1.80 15.80
N LEU A 63 24.19 2.17 14.55
CA LEU A 63 23.24 2.69 13.57
C LEU A 63 23.47 2.01 12.22
N PRO A 64 22.63 1.07 11.82
CA PRO A 64 22.71 0.46 10.50
C PRO A 64 22.03 1.33 9.44
N LEU A 65 22.68 1.52 8.29
CA LEU A 65 22.19 2.30 7.16
C LEU A 65 22.61 1.65 5.84
N LEU A 66 21.78 1.83 4.81
CA LEU A 66 22.09 1.55 3.41
C LEU A 66 22.58 2.84 2.74
N LEU A 67 23.78 2.86 2.19
CA LEU A 67 24.31 3.97 1.41
C LEU A 67 23.98 3.77 -0.06
N ARG A 68 23.38 4.77 -0.68
CA ARG A 68 22.91 4.72 -2.07
C ARG A 68 23.54 5.86 -2.87
N PRO A 69 24.09 5.60 -4.06
CA PRO A 69 24.59 6.66 -4.92
C PRO A 69 23.46 7.60 -5.33
N VAL A 70 23.79 8.88 -5.43
CA VAL A 70 22.93 9.91 -6.00
C VAL A 70 23.53 10.33 -7.33
N GLU A 71 22.76 10.20 -8.43
CA GLU A 71 23.22 10.66 -9.74
C GLU A 71 23.51 12.16 -9.70
N ALA A 72 24.77 12.52 -9.87
CA ALA A 72 25.21 13.91 -9.95
C ALA A 72 25.84 14.18 -11.33
N SER A 73 25.47 15.31 -11.96
CA SER A 73 26.19 15.83 -13.13
C SER A 73 27.39 16.63 -12.64
N GLY A 74 28.52 16.54 -13.33
CA GLY A 74 29.71 17.35 -13.03
C GLY A 74 30.81 16.66 -12.22
N GLY A 75 30.82 15.32 -12.16
CA GLY A 75 31.95 14.55 -11.58
C GLY A 75 31.95 14.41 -10.06
N GLU A 76 31.00 15.01 -9.35
CA GLU A 76 30.88 14.83 -7.90
C GLU A 76 30.02 13.62 -7.56
N ALA A 77 30.59 12.62 -6.89
CA ALA A 77 29.88 11.45 -6.43
C ALA A 77 29.29 11.70 -5.03
N TRP A 78 28.02 11.97 -4.94
CA TRP A 78 27.27 12.04 -3.68
C TRP A 78 26.53 10.73 -3.40
N SER A 79 26.20 10.50 -2.15
CA SER A 79 25.32 9.40 -1.73
C SER A 79 24.28 9.90 -0.72
N ASP A 80 23.19 9.17 -0.57
CA ASP A 80 22.32 9.30 0.60
C ASP A 80 22.32 8.02 1.42
N ALA A 81 21.82 8.12 2.63
CA ALA A 81 21.69 6.98 3.54
C ALA A 81 20.22 6.74 3.86
N THR A 82 19.80 5.46 3.88
CA THR A 82 18.43 5.06 4.25
C THR A 82 18.46 3.81 5.14
N SER A 83 17.37 3.56 5.88
CA SER A 83 17.20 2.26 6.54
C SER A 83 16.75 1.20 5.56
N VAL A 84 16.97 -0.08 5.89
CA VAL A 84 16.31 -1.21 5.25
C VAL A 84 14.79 -1.11 5.38
N TYR A 85 14.05 -1.89 4.58
CA TYR A 85 12.61 -2.03 4.74
C TYR A 85 12.27 -2.54 6.16
N GLY A 86 11.37 -1.84 6.84
CA GLY A 86 10.95 -2.14 8.21
C GLY A 86 11.34 -1.04 9.20
N TYR A 87 11.70 -1.43 10.40
CA TYR A 87 11.92 -0.53 11.52
C TYR A 87 13.36 -0.68 12.06
N ALA A 88 14.33 -0.12 11.36
CA ALA A 88 15.71 -0.06 11.84
C ALA A 88 15.90 1.17 12.77
N GLY A 89 16.93 1.92 12.62
CA GLY A 89 17.26 3.08 13.44
C GLY A 89 18.40 2.78 14.43
N PRO A 90 18.82 3.77 15.24
CA PRO A 90 19.94 3.61 16.15
C PRO A 90 19.58 2.76 17.36
N LEU A 91 20.55 2.01 17.85
CA LEU A 91 20.46 1.17 19.04
C LEU A 91 21.49 1.64 20.08
N ALA A 92 21.22 1.38 21.35
CA ALA A 92 22.15 1.68 22.43
C ALA A 92 22.21 0.57 23.49
N SER A 93 23.34 0.47 24.18
CA SER A 93 23.51 -0.47 25.29
C SER A 93 22.66 -0.11 26.53
N HIS A 94 22.28 1.17 26.68
CA HIS A 94 21.53 1.67 27.82
C HIS A 94 20.43 2.65 27.37
N VAL A 95 19.33 2.69 28.13
CA VAL A 95 18.34 3.75 28.05
C VAL A 95 18.85 4.95 28.88
N GLY A 96 18.71 6.18 28.36
CA GLY A 96 19.17 7.36 29.09
C GLY A 96 20.69 7.56 29.05
N MET A 97 21.26 7.53 27.88
CA MET A 97 22.70 7.74 27.63
C MET A 97 23.17 9.10 28.15
N PRO A 98 24.39 9.19 28.76
CA PRO A 98 24.93 10.48 29.17
C PRO A 98 25.10 11.46 28.01
N ALA A 99 24.82 12.75 28.27
CA ALA A 99 24.89 13.78 27.22
C ALA A 99 26.26 13.92 26.57
N SER A 100 27.37 13.63 27.32
CA SER A 100 28.74 13.60 26.79
C SER A 100 28.93 12.49 25.77
N VAL A 101 28.41 11.29 26.05
CA VAL A 101 28.45 10.11 25.15
C VAL A 101 27.65 10.41 23.87
N LEU A 102 26.43 10.96 24.01
CA LEU A 102 25.61 11.35 22.87
C LEU A 102 26.30 12.39 21.99
N ARG A 103 26.87 13.45 22.56
CA ARG A 103 27.62 14.46 21.78
C ARG A 103 28.83 13.86 21.06
N SER A 104 29.56 12.95 21.72
CA SER A 104 30.70 12.29 21.10
C SER A 104 30.29 11.40 19.93
N PHE A 105 29.25 10.58 20.12
CA PHE A 105 28.67 9.76 19.06
C PHE A 105 28.17 10.63 17.88
N GLN A 106 27.36 11.65 18.15
CA GLN A 106 26.79 12.54 17.14
C GLN A 106 27.87 13.23 16.31
N LYS A 107 28.92 13.75 16.98
CA LYS A 107 30.08 14.34 16.28
C LYS A 107 30.74 13.33 15.36
N ARG A 108 31.10 12.15 15.88
CA ARG A 108 31.74 11.09 15.10
C ARG A 108 30.92 10.60 13.93
N LEU A 109 29.61 10.48 14.13
CA LEU A 109 28.67 10.11 13.07
C LEU A 109 28.65 11.18 11.98
N THR A 110 28.52 12.46 12.36
CA THR A 110 28.54 13.58 11.40
C THR A 110 29.83 13.58 10.59
N ASP A 111 30.99 13.52 11.26
CA ASP A 111 32.30 13.50 10.60
C ASP A 111 32.41 12.32 9.61
N ALA A 112 31.90 11.14 9.98
CA ALA A 112 31.93 9.94 9.15
C ALA A 112 31.00 10.01 7.93
N LEU A 113 29.85 10.66 8.07
CA LEU A 113 28.89 10.85 6.97
C LEU A 113 29.37 11.92 6.00
N VAL A 114 29.91 13.05 6.49
CA VAL A 114 30.50 14.12 5.67
C VAL A 114 31.70 13.56 4.88
N ALA A 115 32.60 12.82 5.52
CA ALA A 115 33.75 12.19 4.85
C ALA A 115 33.33 11.21 3.72
N ARG A 116 32.10 10.67 3.77
CA ARG A 116 31.53 9.77 2.77
C ARG A 116 30.63 10.50 1.77
N ARG A 117 30.58 11.83 1.83
CA ARG A 117 29.72 12.66 0.99
C ARG A 117 28.25 12.24 1.05
N ILE A 118 27.73 11.99 2.25
CA ILE A 118 26.33 11.66 2.47
C ILE A 118 25.53 12.95 2.57
N VAL A 119 24.59 13.14 1.65
CA VAL A 119 23.74 14.35 1.59
C VAL A 119 22.63 14.32 2.63
N THR A 120 21.96 13.18 2.75
CA THR A 120 20.81 13.02 3.66
C THR A 120 20.82 11.65 4.32
N VAL A 121 20.17 11.58 5.48
CA VAL A 121 19.84 10.32 6.16
C VAL A 121 18.34 10.24 6.35
N PHE A 122 17.76 9.09 6.02
CA PHE A 122 16.37 8.72 6.31
C PHE A 122 16.32 7.39 7.03
N SER A 123 15.58 7.28 8.13
CA SER A 123 15.35 6.01 8.79
C SER A 123 13.95 5.92 9.39
N ARG A 124 13.34 4.73 9.30
CA ARG A 124 12.16 4.39 10.10
C ARG A 124 12.61 3.86 11.44
N LEU A 125 12.12 4.49 12.50
CA LEU A 125 12.48 4.14 13.88
C LEU A 125 11.60 3.00 14.39
N HIS A 126 12.20 2.14 15.21
CA HIS A 126 11.50 0.99 15.77
C HIS A 126 10.46 1.43 16.82
N PRO A 127 9.19 1.01 16.70
CA PRO A 127 8.12 1.48 17.59
C PRO A 127 8.26 0.97 19.03
N LEU A 128 9.01 -0.13 19.24
CA LEU A 128 9.19 -0.76 20.56
C LEU A 128 10.54 -0.46 21.21
N ILE A 129 11.48 0.16 20.49
CA ILE A 129 12.83 0.45 20.97
C ILE A 129 12.99 1.96 21.09
N PRO A 130 13.39 2.51 22.26
CA PRO A 130 13.61 3.94 22.44
C PRO A 130 14.82 4.43 21.62
N GLN A 131 14.59 5.16 20.54
CA GLN A 131 15.64 5.57 19.60
C GLN A 131 15.78 7.10 19.44
N ARG A 132 14.69 7.86 19.61
CA ARG A 132 14.68 9.30 19.34
C ARG A 132 15.68 10.10 20.16
N GLY A 133 15.91 9.71 21.42
CA GLY A 133 16.88 10.40 22.30
C GLY A 133 18.31 10.34 21.77
N LEU A 134 18.68 9.31 21.01
CA LEU A 134 20.01 9.17 20.40
C LEU A 134 20.21 10.15 19.23
N LEU A 135 19.13 10.61 18.63
CA LEU A 135 19.09 11.46 17.44
C LEU A 135 18.80 12.94 17.76
N ALA A 136 18.68 13.29 19.04
CA ALA A 136 18.50 14.67 19.45
C ALA A 136 19.59 15.56 18.85
N ALA A 137 19.22 16.69 18.23
CA ALA A 137 20.08 17.61 17.49
C ALA A 137 20.61 17.07 16.12
N LEU A 138 20.21 15.89 15.67
CA LEU A 138 20.52 15.37 14.33
C LEU A 138 19.24 15.30 13.49
N GLY A 139 18.88 16.39 12.81
CA GLY A 139 17.70 16.44 11.96
C GLY A 139 16.37 16.41 12.74
N GLU A 140 15.34 15.85 12.13
CA GLU A 140 13.96 15.88 12.61
C GLU A 140 13.37 14.47 12.70
N CYS A 141 12.66 14.18 13.81
CA CYS A 141 11.83 12.99 13.94
C CYS A 141 10.35 13.36 13.76
N ARG A 142 9.66 12.70 12.81
CA ARG A 142 8.22 12.90 12.54
C ARG A 142 7.41 11.66 12.88
N PRO A 143 6.25 11.79 13.55
CA PRO A 143 5.33 10.68 13.73
C PRO A 143 4.67 10.33 12.38
N GLU A 144 4.55 9.03 12.08
CA GLU A 144 3.98 8.59 10.80
C GLU A 144 2.66 7.83 10.97
N GLY A 145 2.59 6.89 11.90
CA GLY A 145 1.41 6.08 12.09
C GLY A 145 1.48 5.16 13.29
N GLU A 146 0.42 4.40 13.49
CA GLU A 146 0.31 3.47 14.61
C GLU A 146 0.65 2.04 14.22
N THR A 147 1.22 1.32 15.16
CA THR A 147 1.40 -0.13 15.12
C THR A 147 0.76 -0.78 16.34
N VAL A 148 0.53 -2.09 16.28
CA VAL A 148 -0.11 -2.87 17.32
C VAL A 148 0.85 -3.92 17.84
N SER A 149 0.89 -4.14 19.15
CA SER A 149 1.60 -5.27 19.74
C SER A 149 0.76 -6.01 20.78
N ILE A 150 1.06 -7.28 20.99
CA ILE A 150 0.51 -8.10 22.07
C ILE A 150 1.57 -8.20 23.17
N ASP A 151 1.16 -7.98 24.41
CA ASP A 151 1.98 -8.16 25.60
C ASP A 151 2.04 -9.63 25.99
N LEU A 152 3.15 -10.26 25.73
CA LEU A 152 3.36 -11.69 26.03
C LEU A 152 3.85 -11.93 27.47
N THR A 153 4.09 -10.87 28.27
CA THR A 153 4.42 -11.02 29.69
C THR A 153 3.19 -11.37 30.56
N ARG A 154 2.00 -11.22 29.99
CA ARG A 154 0.72 -11.62 30.60
C ARG A 154 0.46 -13.11 30.36
N SER A 155 -0.42 -13.72 31.17
CA SER A 155 -0.82 -15.10 30.92
C SER A 155 -1.56 -15.25 29.56
N PRO A 156 -1.55 -16.42 28.94
CA PRO A 156 -2.29 -16.69 27.70
C PRO A 156 -3.79 -16.35 27.80
N GLU A 157 -4.41 -16.54 28.98
CA GLU A 157 -5.81 -16.23 29.26
C GLU A 157 -6.06 -14.72 29.28
N GLU A 158 -5.16 -13.96 29.92
CA GLU A 158 -5.23 -12.49 29.93
C GLU A 158 -5.04 -11.92 28.54
N GLN A 159 -4.07 -12.42 27.78
CA GLN A 159 -3.86 -12.04 26.38
C GLN A 159 -5.12 -12.30 25.54
N TRP A 160 -5.74 -13.49 25.69
CA TRP A 160 -6.99 -13.85 25.02
C TRP A 160 -8.15 -12.93 25.41
N ALA A 161 -8.24 -12.52 26.68
CA ALA A 161 -9.29 -11.61 27.16
C ALA A 161 -9.23 -10.25 26.47
N HIS A 162 -8.05 -9.77 26.07
CA HIS A 162 -7.86 -8.51 25.33
C HIS A 162 -8.29 -8.57 23.86
N TYR A 163 -8.52 -9.78 23.29
CA TYR A 163 -9.05 -9.90 21.94
C TYR A 163 -10.49 -9.38 21.87
N ARG A 164 -10.82 -8.69 20.80
CA ARG A 164 -12.22 -8.34 20.52
C ARG A 164 -13.10 -9.60 20.51
N PRO A 165 -14.35 -9.53 21.00
CA PRO A 165 -15.27 -10.67 21.00
C PRO A 165 -15.43 -11.34 19.63
N SER A 166 -15.48 -10.55 18.55
CA SER A 166 -15.58 -11.05 17.17
C SER A 166 -14.37 -11.88 16.74
N ILE A 167 -13.15 -11.51 17.15
CA ILE A 167 -11.92 -12.28 16.87
C ILE A 167 -11.96 -13.60 17.62
N ARG A 168 -12.31 -13.58 18.90
CA ARG A 168 -12.45 -14.81 19.73
C ARG A 168 -13.49 -15.78 19.16
N ALA A 169 -14.64 -15.24 18.74
CA ALA A 169 -15.70 -16.04 18.11
C ALA A 169 -15.22 -16.66 16.80
N ARG A 170 -14.52 -15.88 15.96
CA ARG A 170 -13.95 -16.35 14.70
C ARG A 170 -12.95 -17.48 14.92
N ILE A 171 -11.99 -17.33 15.83
CA ILE A 171 -10.98 -18.37 16.12
C ILE A 171 -11.65 -19.65 16.57
N ARG A 172 -12.67 -19.58 17.46
CA ARG A 172 -13.44 -20.76 17.89
C ARG A 172 -14.16 -21.44 16.72
N LYS A 173 -14.76 -20.64 15.81
CA LYS A 173 -15.43 -21.17 14.62
C LYS A 173 -14.44 -21.88 13.69
N LEU A 174 -13.28 -21.30 13.45
CA LEU A 174 -12.22 -21.88 12.61
C LEU A 174 -11.73 -23.22 13.16
N ARG A 175 -11.47 -23.30 14.47
CA ARG A 175 -11.06 -24.56 15.12
C ARG A 175 -12.14 -25.64 15.02
N ARG A 176 -13.42 -25.27 15.18
CA ARG A 176 -14.54 -26.22 15.01
C ARG A 176 -14.70 -26.69 13.55
N ALA A 177 -14.34 -25.85 12.60
CA ALA A 177 -14.35 -26.18 11.18
C ALA A 177 -13.13 -27.00 10.73
N GLY A 178 -12.29 -27.47 11.66
CA GLY A 178 -11.14 -28.32 11.37
C GLY A 178 -9.88 -27.57 10.90
N LEU A 179 -9.85 -26.22 10.99
CA LEU A 179 -8.63 -25.50 10.65
C LEU A 179 -7.58 -25.66 11.77
N VAL A 180 -6.36 -25.97 11.38
CA VAL A 180 -5.22 -26.15 12.28
C VAL A 180 -4.14 -25.12 11.97
N GLY A 181 -3.77 -24.31 12.98
CA GLY A 181 -2.61 -23.44 12.90
C GLY A 181 -1.38 -24.16 13.45
N GLN A 182 -0.27 -24.12 12.75
CA GLN A 182 0.95 -24.83 13.15
C GLN A 182 2.22 -24.10 12.72
N ARG A 183 3.30 -24.29 13.49
CA ARG A 183 4.66 -23.89 13.14
C ARG A 183 5.21 -24.88 12.12
N ASP A 184 5.69 -24.39 11.00
CA ASP A 184 6.43 -25.17 10.00
C ASP A 184 7.93 -24.93 10.18
N ARG A 185 8.53 -25.65 11.15
CA ARG A 185 9.91 -25.48 11.57
C ARG A 185 10.91 -25.64 10.41
N ASP A 186 10.66 -26.65 9.57
CA ASP A 186 11.53 -26.97 8.42
C ASP A 186 11.19 -26.14 7.19
N LYS A 187 10.19 -25.25 7.26
CA LYS A 187 9.70 -24.42 6.16
C LYS A 187 9.31 -25.21 4.91
N ARG A 188 8.72 -26.42 5.11
CA ARG A 188 8.32 -27.33 4.01
C ARG A 188 7.24 -26.72 3.11
N HIS A 189 6.39 -25.86 3.67
CA HIS A 189 5.32 -25.18 2.93
C HIS A 189 5.71 -23.77 2.48
N LEU A 190 7.03 -23.49 2.35
CA LEU A 190 7.48 -22.16 1.94
C LEU A 190 7.00 -21.82 0.52
N ALA A 191 7.01 -22.79 -0.39
CA ALA A 191 6.54 -22.58 -1.77
C ALA A 191 5.03 -22.26 -1.83
N GLU A 192 4.21 -23.01 -1.10
CA GLU A 192 2.76 -22.77 -0.99
C GLU A 192 2.48 -21.42 -0.34
N PHE A 193 3.24 -21.05 0.69
CA PHE A 193 3.14 -19.74 1.31
C PHE A 193 3.47 -18.61 0.31
N VAL A 194 4.52 -18.75 -0.50
CA VAL A 194 4.90 -17.76 -1.51
C VAL A 194 3.77 -17.53 -2.51
N GLU A 195 3.11 -18.60 -2.97
CA GLU A 195 1.97 -18.45 -3.88
C GLU A 195 0.77 -17.75 -3.20
N ILE A 196 0.44 -18.13 -1.97
CA ILE A 196 -0.60 -17.46 -1.15
C ILE A 196 -0.27 -15.98 -0.94
N TYR A 197 0.99 -15.65 -0.69
CA TYR A 197 1.46 -14.28 -0.54
C TYR A 197 1.27 -13.49 -1.86
N ARG A 198 1.67 -14.07 -3.00
CA ARG A 198 1.48 -13.45 -4.32
C ARG A 198 0.00 -13.20 -4.64
N GLN A 199 -0.89 -14.16 -4.35
CA GLN A 199 -2.35 -13.99 -4.48
C GLN A 199 -2.83 -12.81 -3.63
N THR A 200 -2.37 -12.74 -2.39
CA THR A 200 -2.70 -11.64 -1.48
C THR A 200 -2.22 -10.30 -2.04
N MET A 201 -0.98 -10.19 -2.51
CA MET A 201 -0.45 -8.94 -3.06
C MET A 201 -1.21 -8.49 -4.32
N ARG A 202 -1.57 -9.42 -5.21
CA ARG A 202 -2.42 -9.13 -6.38
C ARG A 202 -3.80 -8.61 -5.95
N ARG A 203 -4.44 -9.27 -4.99
CA ARG A 203 -5.79 -8.93 -4.51
C ARG A 203 -5.85 -7.56 -3.84
N VAL A 204 -4.86 -7.22 -2.99
CA VAL A 204 -4.80 -5.93 -2.31
C VAL A 204 -4.19 -4.84 -3.20
N LYS A 205 -3.86 -5.15 -4.46
CA LYS A 205 -3.19 -4.25 -5.40
C LYS A 205 -1.96 -3.60 -4.76
N ALA A 206 -1.12 -4.43 -4.10
CA ALA A 206 0.05 -3.95 -3.40
C ALA A 206 1.05 -3.28 -4.36
N HIS A 207 1.81 -2.31 -3.86
CA HIS A 207 2.89 -1.68 -4.61
C HIS A 207 3.90 -2.73 -5.11
N ARG A 208 4.50 -2.50 -6.30
CA ARG A 208 5.44 -3.43 -6.94
C ARG A 208 6.59 -3.86 -6.01
N SER A 209 7.03 -3.01 -5.10
CA SER A 209 8.07 -3.32 -4.11
C SER A 209 7.72 -4.47 -3.16
N TYR A 210 6.44 -4.83 -3.03
CA TYR A 210 5.97 -5.97 -2.23
C TYR A 210 5.87 -7.27 -3.04
N PHE A 211 6.08 -7.24 -4.36
CA PHE A 211 6.11 -8.45 -5.19
C PHE A 211 7.52 -9.02 -5.19
N PHE A 212 7.83 -9.76 -4.15
CA PHE A 212 9.12 -10.44 -4.02
C PHE A 212 9.16 -11.68 -4.91
N GLU A 213 10.32 -11.91 -5.55
CA GLU A 213 10.58 -13.14 -6.27
C GLU A 213 10.79 -14.31 -5.29
N GLU A 214 10.61 -15.54 -5.75
CA GLU A 214 10.74 -16.74 -4.92
C GLU A 214 12.12 -16.85 -4.26
N GLU A 215 13.14 -16.45 -5.00
CA GLU A 215 14.52 -16.38 -4.51
C GLU A 215 14.69 -15.49 -3.28
N TYR A 216 13.92 -14.39 -3.17
CA TYR A 216 13.92 -13.55 -1.98
C TYR A 216 13.53 -14.32 -0.73
N PHE A 217 12.47 -15.13 -0.79
CA PHE A 217 12.00 -15.90 0.36
C PHE A 217 12.98 -16.99 0.77
N THR A 218 13.61 -17.64 -0.21
CA THR A 218 14.65 -18.65 0.03
C THR A 218 15.88 -18.02 0.67
N ARG A 219 16.34 -16.88 0.16
CA ARG A 219 17.48 -16.14 0.73
C ARG A 219 17.16 -15.54 2.10
N LEU A 220 15.94 -15.05 2.32
CA LEU A 220 15.47 -14.58 3.62
C LEU A 220 15.51 -15.73 4.64
N ALA A 221 15.00 -16.91 4.25
CA ALA A 221 14.97 -18.09 5.11
C ALA A 221 16.36 -18.61 5.44
N SER A 222 17.26 -18.71 4.46
CA SER A 222 18.63 -19.14 4.69
C SER A 222 19.47 -18.11 5.47
N GLY A 223 19.27 -16.81 5.19
CA GLY A 223 20.03 -15.73 5.82
C GLY A 223 19.67 -15.51 7.28
N LEU A 224 18.37 -15.53 7.61
CA LEU A 224 17.91 -15.36 8.99
C LEU A 224 17.89 -16.67 9.80
N GLY A 225 17.93 -17.84 9.13
CA GLY A 225 18.01 -19.15 9.77
C GLY A 225 16.91 -19.37 10.82
N GLU A 226 17.33 -19.61 12.07
CA GLU A 226 16.43 -19.84 13.21
C GLU A 226 15.70 -18.57 13.68
N ALA A 227 16.16 -17.39 13.29
CA ALA A 227 15.44 -16.15 13.59
C ALA A 227 14.18 -15.95 12.72
N LEU A 228 14.00 -16.73 11.64
CA LEU A 228 12.80 -16.69 10.80
C LEU A 228 11.95 -17.93 10.99
N GLU A 229 10.68 -17.73 11.27
CA GLU A 229 9.69 -18.77 11.49
C GLU A 229 8.58 -18.69 10.43
N LEU A 230 8.20 -19.83 9.89
CA LEU A 230 7.03 -19.98 9.04
C LEU A 230 5.90 -20.60 9.87
N PHE A 231 4.75 -19.96 9.87
CA PHE A 231 3.50 -20.51 10.38
C PHE A 231 2.49 -20.65 9.26
N VAL A 232 1.74 -21.74 9.26
CA VAL A 232 0.68 -22.01 8.30
C VAL A 232 -0.61 -22.36 9.01
N VAL A 233 -1.72 -22.10 8.34
CA VAL A 233 -3.04 -22.63 8.71
C VAL A 233 -3.44 -23.60 7.62
N THR A 234 -3.80 -24.82 8.01
CA THR A 234 -4.25 -25.87 7.10
C THR A 234 -5.72 -26.21 7.32
N LEU A 235 -6.38 -26.63 6.25
CA LEU A 235 -7.72 -27.22 6.25
C LEU A 235 -7.64 -28.48 5.38
N ASP A 236 -8.01 -29.62 5.91
CA ASP A 236 -7.94 -30.93 5.23
C ASP A 236 -6.55 -31.20 4.59
N GLY A 237 -5.49 -30.78 5.27
CA GLY A 237 -4.10 -30.93 4.83
C GLY A 237 -3.60 -29.87 3.84
N ALA A 238 -4.48 -29.03 3.27
CA ALA A 238 -4.09 -27.97 2.35
C ALA A 238 -3.76 -26.67 3.10
N VAL A 239 -2.71 -25.94 2.69
CA VAL A 239 -2.37 -24.63 3.25
C VAL A 239 -3.36 -23.58 2.76
N VAL A 240 -4.08 -22.93 3.69
CA VAL A 240 -5.09 -21.90 3.39
C VAL A 240 -4.65 -20.49 3.76
N ALA A 241 -3.68 -20.36 4.66
CA ALA A 241 -3.03 -19.10 5.02
C ALA A 241 -1.63 -19.36 5.58
N GLY A 242 -0.77 -18.37 5.54
CA GLY A 242 0.55 -18.46 6.13
C GLY A 242 1.12 -17.10 6.49
N GLY A 243 2.21 -17.10 7.27
CA GLY A 243 2.95 -15.91 7.62
C GLY A 243 4.36 -16.22 8.07
N LEU A 244 5.26 -15.32 7.68
CA LEU A 244 6.63 -15.26 8.16
C LEU A 244 6.70 -14.36 9.37
N PHE A 245 7.27 -14.88 10.42
CA PHE A 245 7.53 -14.18 11.68
C PHE A 245 9.02 -14.25 11.98
N THR A 246 9.55 -13.22 12.60
CA THR A 246 10.92 -13.27 13.12
C THR A 246 10.88 -13.28 14.64
N PHE A 247 11.83 -14.01 15.24
CA PHE A 247 12.05 -14.01 16.67
C PHE A 247 13.46 -13.56 16.94
N CYS A 248 13.61 -12.38 17.51
CA CYS A 248 14.90 -11.79 17.81
C CYS A 248 14.90 -11.21 19.22
N GLY A 249 15.73 -11.78 20.09
CA GLY A 249 15.77 -11.43 21.50
C GLY A 249 14.42 -11.63 22.19
N GLU A 250 13.71 -10.55 22.52
CA GLU A 250 12.40 -10.58 23.21
C GLU A 250 11.21 -10.27 22.30
N ILE A 251 11.45 -10.05 21.00
CA ILE A 251 10.45 -9.56 20.05
C ILE A 251 10.15 -10.65 19.01
N VAL A 252 8.88 -11.00 18.90
CA VAL A 252 8.35 -11.71 17.74
C VAL A 252 7.70 -10.67 16.82
N GLN A 253 8.20 -10.56 15.58
CA GLN A 253 7.74 -9.59 14.60
C GLN A 253 6.97 -10.28 13.48
N TYR A 254 5.72 -9.90 13.22
CA TYR A 254 5.02 -10.25 11.98
C TYR A 254 5.66 -9.52 10.81
N HIS A 255 6.22 -10.27 9.87
CA HIS A 255 6.92 -9.72 8.72
C HIS A 255 6.07 -9.73 7.45
N LEU A 256 5.70 -10.90 6.95
CA LEU A 256 4.89 -11.07 5.74
C LEU A 256 3.81 -12.12 5.99
N GLY A 257 2.67 -11.98 5.31
CA GLY A 257 1.64 -13.02 5.40
C GLY A 257 0.54 -12.87 4.36
N GLY A 258 -0.25 -13.91 4.23
CA GLY A 258 -1.31 -13.95 3.24
C GLY A 258 -2.36 -15.01 3.51
N THR A 259 -3.46 -14.89 2.76
CA THR A 259 -4.59 -15.83 2.76
C THR A 259 -4.89 -16.21 1.31
N GLY A 260 -5.02 -17.51 1.04
CA GLY A 260 -5.45 -18.01 -0.26
C GLY A 260 -6.84 -17.50 -0.64
N ASP A 261 -7.05 -17.20 -1.93
CA ASP A 261 -8.27 -16.58 -2.41
C ASP A 261 -9.53 -17.40 -2.09
N ALA A 262 -9.46 -18.73 -2.21
CA ALA A 262 -10.55 -19.63 -1.89
C ALA A 262 -10.98 -19.60 -0.40
N SER A 263 -10.06 -19.23 0.49
CA SER A 263 -10.28 -19.28 1.96
C SER A 263 -10.47 -17.89 2.60
N LEU A 264 -10.57 -16.86 1.78
CA LEU A 264 -10.65 -15.47 2.24
C LEU A 264 -11.81 -15.23 3.20
N LYS A 265 -13.00 -15.76 2.85
CA LYS A 265 -14.23 -15.61 3.65
C LYS A 265 -14.13 -16.25 5.04
N LEU A 266 -13.27 -17.25 5.22
CA LEU A 266 -13.04 -17.90 6.50
C LEU A 266 -12.28 -16.99 7.48
N GLY A 267 -11.35 -16.16 6.98
CA GLY A 267 -10.51 -15.29 7.78
C GLY A 267 -9.47 -16.03 8.63
N PRO A 268 -8.69 -16.98 8.04
CA PRO A 268 -7.78 -17.88 8.79
C PRO A 268 -6.61 -17.17 9.47
N MET A 269 -6.27 -15.95 9.06
CA MET A 269 -5.23 -15.13 9.71
C MET A 269 -5.51 -14.88 11.20
N SER A 270 -6.78 -14.93 11.62
CA SER A 270 -7.11 -14.81 13.05
C SER A 270 -6.58 -16.00 13.85
N LEU A 271 -6.67 -17.20 13.31
CA LEU A 271 -6.13 -18.41 13.93
C LEU A 271 -4.60 -18.42 13.85
N LEU A 272 -4.03 -17.98 12.71
CA LEU A 272 -2.57 -17.87 12.55
C LEU A 272 -1.96 -17.00 13.66
N PHE A 273 -2.48 -15.79 13.86
CA PHE A 273 -1.95 -14.87 14.89
C PHE A 273 -2.09 -15.44 16.31
N ASP A 274 -3.19 -16.14 16.60
CA ASP A 274 -3.36 -16.77 17.90
C ASP A 274 -2.41 -17.96 18.13
N THR A 275 -2.14 -18.75 17.07
CA THR A 275 -1.15 -19.83 17.10
C THR A 275 0.25 -19.29 17.39
N VAL A 276 0.65 -18.24 16.67
CA VAL A 276 1.97 -17.60 16.86
C VAL A 276 2.08 -16.99 18.25
N ARG A 277 1.02 -16.35 18.75
CA ARG A 277 1.02 -15.76 20.10
C ARG A 277 1.28 -16.82 21.18
N LEU A 278 0.59 -17.97 21.10
CA LEU A 278 0.78 -19.05 22.05
C LEU A 278 2.22 -19.57 22.02
N TRP A 279 2.71 -19.91 20.82
CA TRP A 279 4.08 -20.35 20.62
C TRP A 279 5.09 -19.30 21.14
N ALA A 280 4.92 -18.03 20.80
CA ALA A 280 5.83 -16.96 21.23
C ALA A 280 5.86 -16.81 22.75
N SER A 281 4.73 -17.04 23.45
CA SER A 281 4.68 -17.05 24.91
C SER A 281 5.44 -18.25 25.50
N GLU A 282 5.33 -19.41 24.89
CA GLU A 282 6.05 -20.64 25.29
C GLU A 282 7.56 -20.50 25.08
N GLU A 283 8.01 -19.87 24.00
CA GLU A 283 9.44 -19.57 23.72
C GLU A 283 10.01 -18.41 24.57
N GLY A 284 9.20 -17.81 25.45
CA GLY A 284 9.63 -16.75 26.36
C GLY A 284 9.78 -15.37 25.75
N ALA A 285 9.20 -15.12 24.57
CA ALA A 285 9.12 -13.79 24.01
C ALA A 285 8.30 -12.86 24.92
N ARG A 286 8.63 -11.57 24.93
CA ARG A 286 7.92 -10.58 25.76
C ARG A 286 6.90 -9.75 24.97
N THR A 287 7.08 -9.66 23.65
CA THR A 287 6.22 -8.83 22.80
C THR A 287 6.07 -9.46 21.42
N MET A 288 4.82 -9.60 20.96
CA MET A 288 4.53 -9.91 19.56
C MET A 288 4.06 -8.63 18.85
N HIS A 289 4.86 -8.15 17.93
CA HIS A 289 4.57 -6.94 17.15
C HIS A 289 3.84 -7.30 15.85
N LEU A 290 2.63 -6.79 15.67
CA LEU A 290 1.78 -7.08 14.52
C LEU A 290 2.00 -6.08 13.36
N GLY A 291 2.75 -4.99 13.61
CA GLY A 291 2.92 -3.90 12.64
C GLY A 291 1.70 -3.00 12.51
N GLY A 292 1.75 -2.11 11.53
CA GLY A 292 0.70 -1.11 11.22
C GLY A 292 -0.21 -1.50 10.06
N GLY A 293 -0.92 -0.49 9.52
CA GLY A 293 -1.66 -0.55 8.25
C GLY A 293 -0.76 -0.33 7.03
N VAL A 294 -1.33 -0.41 5.84
CA VAL A 294 -0.61 -0.16 4.58
C VAL A 294 -0.32 1.35 4.45
N GLY A 295 0.94 1.70 4.19
CA GLY A 295 1.35 3.09 4.00
C GLY A 295 1.07 4.00 5.20
N SER A 296 1.12 3.47 6.43
CA SER A 296 0.89 4.21 7.68
C SER A 296 -0.53 4.76 7.86
N ARG A 297 -1.49 4.29 7.06
CA ARG A 297 -2.90 4.75 7.11
C ARG A 297 -3.73 3.95 8.11
N GLU A 298 -4.81 4.57 8.60
CA GLU A 298 -5.88 3.83 9.29
C GLU A 298 -6.73 3.09 8.25
N ASP A 299 -6.37 1.83 8.01
CA ASP A 299 -7.01 0.97 7.04
C ASP A 299 -7.65 -0.28 7.68
N SER A 300 -8.26 -1.13 6.86
CA SER A 300 -8.87 -2.38 7.31
C SER A 300 -7.87 -3.35 7.94
N LEU A 301 -6.59 -3.32 7.51
CA LEU A 301 -5.53 -4.15 8.07
C LEU A 301 -5.16 -3.71 9.49
N LEU A 302 -4.99 -2.40 9.71
CA LEU A 302 -4.75 -1.87 11.06
C LEU A 302 -5.95 -2.13 11.96
N HIS A 303 -7.19 -1.95 11.44
CA HIS A 303 -8.41 -2.28 12.18
C HIS A 303 -8.46 -3.76 12.59
N PHE A 304 -8.08 -4.68 11.71
CA PHE A 304 -7.97 -6.11 12.01
C PHE A 304 -6.95 -6.37 13.12
N LYS A 305 -5.74 -5.81 13.03
CA LYS A 305 -4.67 -5.95 14.04
C LYS A 305 -5.09 -5.37 15.40
N LYS A 306 -5.77 -4.23 15.40
CA LYS A 306 -6.39 -3.63 16.61
C LYS A 306 -7.39 -4.56 17.31
N GLY A 307 -7.83 -5.64 16.66
CA GLY A 307 -8.70 -6.67 17.26
C GLY A 307 -8.01 -7.61 18.23
N PHE A 308 -6.68 -7.68 18.23
CA PHE A 308 -5.90 -8.61 19.07
C PHE A 308 -5.34 -7.96 20.34
N SER A 309 -5.25 -6.66 20.41
CA SER A 309 -4.67 -5.96 21.56
C SER A 309 -5.10 -4.49 21.55
N ASP A 310 -5.03 -3.86 22.69
CA ASP A 310 -5.20 -2.42 22.91
C ASP A 310 -3.86 -1.66 22.92
N ARG A 311 -2.72 -2.36 22.96
CA ARG A 311 -1.39 -1.72 22.95
C ARG A 311 -1.08 -1.11 21.59
N ARG A 312 -0.87 0.21 21.58
CA ARG A 312 -0.54 1.01 20.41
C ARG A 312 0.84 1.62 20.56
N HIS A 313 1.56 1.72 19.45
CA HIS A 313 2.86 2.37 19.39
C HIS A 313 2.91 3.25 18.16
N VAL A 314 3.27 4.50 18.34
CA VAL A 314 3.55 5.40 17.23
C VAL A 314 4.95 5.10 16.73
N PHE A 315 5.10 4.80 15.45
CA PHE A 315 6.41 4.77 14.84
C PHE A 315 6.75 6.11 14.20
N TRP A 316 8.04 6.38 14.12
CA TRP A 316 8.59 7.65 13.68
C TRP A 316 9.50 7.45 12.49
N THR A 317 9.63 8.49 11.66
CA THR A 317 10.73 8.60 10.70
C THR A 317 11.71 9.63 11.21
N TRP A 318 12.98 9.39 10.92
CA TRP A 318 14.06 10.33 11.14
C TRP A 318 14.56 10.84 9.79
N ARG A 319 14.65 12.16 9.65
CA ARG A 319 15.02 12.88 8.45
C ARG A 319 16.13 13.87 8.78
N TRP A 320 17.27 13.70 8.17
CA TRP A 320 18.40 14.58 8.43
C TRP A 320 19.11 14.99 7.14
N VAL A 321 19.28 16.31 6.94
CA VAL A 321 20.10 16.89 5.88
C VAL A 321 21.49 17.09 6.47
N VAL A 322 22.47 16.27 6.04
CA VAL A 322 23.87 16.30 6.51
C VAL A 322 24.62 17.41 5.80
N GLU A 323 24.42 17.55 4.48
CA GLU A 323 25.09 18.52 3.61
C GLU A 323 24.05 19.46 2.96
N PRO A 324 23.74 20.61 3.62
CA PRO A 324 22.65 21.49 3.17
C PRO A 324 22.86 22.08 1.78
N ASP A 325 24.10 22.43 1.40
CA ASP A 325 24.38 23.02 0.10
C ASP A 325 24.25 22.00 -1.03
N ALA A 326 24.78 20.80 -0.84
CA ALA A 326 24.58 19.69 -1.77
C ALA A 326 23.10 19.31 -1.88
N TYR A 327 22.36 19.29 -0.76
CA TYR A 327 20.91 19.04 -0.78
C TYR A 327 20.15 20.05 -1.61
N ARG A 328 20.41 21.35 -1.43
CA ARG A 328 19.79 22.42 -2.24
C ARG A 328 20.11 22.23 -3.72
N SER A 329 21.39 22.07 -4.06
CA SER A 329 21.83 21.88 -5.45
C SER A 329 21.15 20.68 -6.13
N LEU A 330 21.02 19.56 -5.42
CA LEU A 330 20.34 18.36 -5.94
C LEU A 330 18.83 18.57 -6.10
N CYS A 331 18.19 19.27 -5.16
CA CYS A 331 16.77 19.62 -5.27
C CYS A 331 16.51 20.56 -6.45
N ASP A 332 17.31 21.62 -6.61
CA ASP A 332 17.17 22.58 -7.72
C ASP A 332 17.39 21.92 -9.09
N ARG A 333 18.29 20.94 -9.14
CA ARG A 333 18.49 20.13 -10.36
C ARG A 333 17.29 19.25 -10.66
N ASN A 334 16.75 18.57 -9.63
CA ASN A 334 15.56 17.77 -9.79
C ASN A 334 14.37 18.63 -10.23
N ASP A 335 14.20 19.82 -9.66
CA ASP A 335 13.16 20.76 -10.06
C ASP A 335 13.34 21.25 -11.51
N ARG A 336 14.58 21.53 -11.95
CA ARG A 336 14.87 21.89 -13.36
C ARG A 336 14.56 20.72 -14.30
N ARG A 337 15.01 19.51 -13.98
CA ARG A 337 14.70 18.31 -14.76
C ARG A 337 13.19 18.08 -14.87
N ASN A 338 12.46 18.31 -13.77
CA ASN A 338 11.02 18.23 -13.73
C ASN A 338 10.38 19.31 -14.62
N ALA A 339 10.86 20.54 -14.57
CA ALA A 339 10.39 21.63 -15.41
C ALA A 339 10.65 21.37 -16.91
N GLU A 340 11.80 20.79 -17.29
CA GLU A 340 12.12 20.42 -18.67
C GLU A 340 11.14 19.39 -19.26
N VAL A 341 10.61 18.49 -18.42
CA VAL A 341 9.58 17.53 -18.83
C VAL A 341 8.17 18.02 -18.52
N GLY A 342 8.03 19.29 -18.15
CA GLY A 342 6.76 19.93 -17.86
C GLY A 342 6.08 19.42 -16.59
N ALA A 343 6.83 18.89 -15.63
CA ALA A 343 6.31 18.33 -14.40
C ALA A 343 6.40 19.35 -13.23
N PRO A 344 5.48 19.31 -12.25
CA PRO A 344 5.54 20.19 -11.10
C PRO A 344 6.79 19.95 -10.26
N SER A 345 7.19 20.94 -9.47
CA SER A 345 8.26 20.79 -8.49
C SER A 345 7.95 19.63 -7.54
N ALA A 346 8.99 18.90 -7.15
CA ALA A 346 8.86 17.78 -6.21
C ALA A 346 8.15 18.19 -4.92
N SER A 347 7.21 17.34 -4.43
CA SER A 347 6.48 17.58 -3.18
C SER A 347 7.44 17.91 -2.04
N ARG A 348 7.14 18.99 -1.28
CA ARG A 348 7.92 19.41 -0.11
C ARG A 348 7.84 18.40 1.05
N GLU A 349 6.84 17.54 1.04
CA GLU A 349 6.65 16.51 2.07
C GLU A 349 7.50 15.26 1.82
N TYR A 350 7.91 15.00 0.57
CA TYR A 350 8.75 13.86 0.23
C TYR A 350 10.20 14.09 0.65
N PHE A 351 10.80 13.09 1.30
CA PHE A 351 12.20 13.18 1.76
C PHE A 351 13.01 11.95 1.32
N PRO A 352 14.20 12.15 0.74
CA PRO A 352 14.76 13.43 0.30
C PRO A 352 14.13 13.92 -1.01
N ARG A 353 13.84 15.22 -1.11
CA ARG A 353 13.07 15.82 -2.22
C ARG A 353 13.67 15.57 -3.61
N TYR A 354 14.99 15.50 -3.73
CA TYR A 354 15.66 15.24 -5.00
C TYR A 354 15.45 13.80 -5.54
N ARG A 355 14.89 12.87 -4.75
CA ARG A 355 14.48 11.53 -5.21
C ARG A 355 12.99 11.45 -5.54
N CYS A 356 12.26 12.52 -5.35
CA CYS A 356 10.87 12.56 -5.75
C CYS A 356 10.79 12.55 -7.28
N SER A 357 10.33 11.45 -7.86
CA SER A 357 10.04 11.39 -9.29
C SER A 357 8.93 12.38 -9.60
N ALA A 358 9.13 13.21 -10.61
CA ALA A 358 8.09 14.09 -11.08
C ALA A 358 6.91 13.27 -11.61
N SER A 359 5.72 13.63 -11.18
CA SER A 359 4.52 13.31 -11.94
C SER A 359 4.55 14.17 -13.22
N PRO A 360 4.22 13.63 -14.40
CA PRO A 360 4.14 14.44 -15.60
C PRO A 360 3.19 15.62 -15.37
N ALA A 361 3.60 16.82 -15.83
CA ALA A 361 2.75 18.00 -15.71
C ALA A 361 1.45 17.81 -16.46
N VAL A 362 0.38 18.25 -15.84
CA VAL A 362 -0.90 18.41 -16.52
C VAL A 362 -0.74 19.48 -17.58
N ARG A 363 -0.89 19.14 -18.86
CA ARG A 363 -0.96 20.15 -19.93
C ARG A 363 -2.21 20.99 -19.68
N HIS A 364 -2.05 22.29 -19.53
CA HIS A 364 -3.17 23.21 -19.27
C HIS A 364 -4.22 23.25 -20.39
N ASP A 365 -3.91 22.69 -21.55
CA ASP A 365 -4.77 22.64 -22.74
C ASP A 365 -5.52 21.32 -22.93
N GLY A 366 -5.29 20.33 -22.07
CA GLY A 366 -5.89 18.98 -22.15
C GLY A 366 -6.77 18.60 -20.97
N VAL A 367 -7.44 17.44 -21.11
CA VAL A 367 -8.28 16.84 -20.07
C VAL A 367 -7.44 15.92 -19.19
N VAL A 368 -7.58 16.04 -17.87
CA VAL A 368 -7.00 15.11 -16.89
C VAL A 368 -7.87 13.86 -16.78
N VAL A 369 -7.29 12.69 -17.07
CA VAL A 369 -7.95 11.40 -16.87
C VAL A 369 -7.59 10.86 -15.50
N ILE A 370 -8.60 10.66 -14.64
CA ILE A 370 -8.43 10.10 -13.30
C ILE A 370 -8.63 8.59 -13.35
N GLY A 371 -7.57 7.84 -13.03
CA GLY A 371 -7.50 6.39 -13.18
C GLY A 371 -6.70 5.97 -14.42
N ALA A 372 -5.93 4.89 -14.31
CA ALA A 372 -5.08 4.33 -15.36
C ALA A 372 -5.33 2.82 -15.61
N GLY A 373 -6.54 2.35 -15.27
CA GLY A 373 -6.96 0.97 -15.47
C GLY A 373 -7.46 0.69 -16.89
N GLY A 374 -8.06 -0.49 -17.09
CA GLY A 374 -8.62 -0.90 -18.39
C GLY A 374 -9.67 0.07 -18.92
N HIS A 375 -10.54 0.61 -18.05
CA HIS A 375 -11.57 1.58 -18.42
C HIS A 375 -10.97 2.91 -18.90
N ALA A 376 -9.91 3.37 -18.26
CA ALA A 376 -9.19 4.59 -18.68
C ALA A 376 -8.63 4.46 -20.10
N LYS A 377 -8.19 3.28 -20.53
CA LYS A 377 -7.71 3.06 -21.91
C LYS A 377 -8.81 3.30 -22.94
N VAL A 378 -10.03 2.83 -22.67
CA VAL A 378 -11.19 3.06 -23.56
C VAL A 378 -11.56 4.54 -23.58
N LEU A 379 -11.51 5.20 -22.42
CA LEU A 379 -11.77 6.64 -22.29
C LEU A 379 -10.74 7.48 -23.05
N ILE A 380 -9.44 7.20 -22.92
CA ILE A 380 -8.36 7.88 -23.65
C ILE A 380 -8.55 7.70 -25.16
N SER A 381 -8.88 6.49 -25.60
CA SER A 381 -9.21 6.23 -27.02
C SER A 381 -10.39 7.08 -27.49
N THR A 382 -11.43 7.23 -26.64
CA THR A 382 -12.60 8.05 -26.95
C THR A 382 -12.23 9.54 -27.02
N LEU A 383 -11.45 10.05 -26.07
CA LEU A 383 -10.93 11.44 -26.11
C LEU A 383 -10.15 11.69 -27.39
N THR A 384 -9.28 10.75 -27.77
CA THR A 384 -8.50 10.82 -29.00
C THR A 384 -9.41 10.86 -30.24
N ALA A 385 -10.44 10.03 -30.30
CA ALA A 385 -11.41 10.02 -31.39
C ALA A 385 -12.22 11.34 -31.49
N CYS A 386 -12.43 12.00 -30.34
CA CYS A 386 -13.07 13.33 -30.29
C CYS A 386 -12.11 14.50 -30.62
N GLY A 387 -10.82 14.23 -30.86
CA GLY A 387 -9.80 15.28 -31.00
C GLY A 387 -9.53 16.07 -29.73
N VAL A 388 -9.90 15.52 -28.55
CA VAL A 388 -9.69 16.16 -27.25
C VAL A 388 -8.33 15.71 -26.70
N PRO A 389 -7.37 16.63 -26.50
CA PRO A 389 -6.05 16.27 -26.00
C PRO A 389 -6.14 15.76 -24.54
N VAL A 390 -5.41 14.70 -24.26
CA VAL A 390 -5.20 14.23 -22.88
C VAL A 390 -4.04 15.02 -22.29
N GLY A 391 -4.34 15.83 -21.27
CA GLY A 391 -3.35 16.66 -20.60
C GLY A 391 -2.51 15.88 -19.59
N ALA A 392 -3.15 14.95 -18.86
CA ALA A 392 -2.48 14.03 -17.96
C ALA A 392 -3.34 12.78 -17.72
N VAL A 393 -2.68 11.70 -17.33
CA VAL A 393 -3.34 10.52 -16.74
C VAL A 393 -2.80 10.36 -15.32
N VAL A 394 -3.67 10.31 -14.32
CA VAL A 394 -3.27 10.20 -12.91
C VAL A 394 -4.02 9.06 -12.23
N ASP A 395 -3.36 8.39 -11.29
CA ASP A 395 -3.94 7.27 -10.55
C ASP A 395 -3.48 7.35 -9.08
N ASP A 396 -4.30 6.89 -8.14
CA ASP A 396 -3.95 6.78 -6.73
C ASP A 396 -3.11 5.52 -6.42
N ASP A 397 -3.09 4.57 -7.35
CA ASP A 397 -2.27 3.37 -7.32
C ASP A 397 -0.86 3.70 -7.83
N ASP A 398 0.09 3.79 -6.89
CA ASP A 398 1.48 4.12 -7.17
C ASP A 398 2.21 3.06 -8.03
N THR A 399 1.66 1.85 -8.14
CA THR A 399 2.18 0.81 -9.04
C THR A 399 2.05 1.17 -10.51
N LYS A 400 1.13 2.07 -10.83
CA LYS A 400 0.87 2.53 -12.19
C LYS A 400 1.67 3.77 -12.57
N TRP A 401 2.26 4.48 -11.59
CA TRP A 401 3.02 5.70 -11.87
C TRP A 401 4.22 5.42 -12.76
N GLY A 402 4.38 6.28 -13.76
CA GLY A 402 5.41 6.12 -14.78
C GLY A 402 5.10 5.10 -15.87
N MET A 403 4.01 4.31 -15.75
CA MET A 403 3.54 3.45 -16.83
C MET A 403 3.03 4.29 -18.01
N ASP A 404 3.10 3.73 -19.20
CA ASP A 404 2.50 4.35 -20.38
C ASP A 404 1.00 4.02 -20.46
N ALA A 405 0.17 5.07 -20.53
CA ALA A 405 -1.25 4.97 -20.80
C ALA A 405 -1.54 5.63 -22.16
N GLN A 406 -1.37 4.87 -23.23
CA GLN A 406 -1.59 5.30 -24.63
C GLN A 406 -0.82 6.60 -24.99
N GLY A 407 0.47 6.60 -24.71
CA GLY A 407 1.37 7.73 -25.02
C GLY A 407 1.45 8.79 -23.93
N THR A 408 0.71 8.65 -22.84
CA THR A 408 0.80 9.55 -21.68
C THR A 408 1.29 8.79 -20.46
N ARG A 409 2.33 9.29 -19.79
CA ARG A 409 2.82 8.68 -18.55
C ARG A 409 1.84 8.91 -17.40
N VAL A 410 1.55 7.86 -16.65
CA VAL A 410 0.68 7.92 -15.48
C VAL A 410 1.41 8.64 -14.34
N GLY A 411 0.77 9.69 -13.82
CA GLY A 411 1.22 10.45 -12.67
C GLY A 411 0.43 10.14 -11.40
N ARG A 412 0.81 10.82 -10.32
CA ARG A 412 0.11 10.79 -9.03
C ARG A 412 -1.11 11.71 -9.05
N ILE A 413 -2.17 11.33 -8.32
CA ILE A 413 -3.27 12.27 -8.02
C ILE A 413 -2.77 13.28 -6.98
N GLU A 414 -2.75 14.57 -7.36
CA GLU A 414 -2.44 15.67 -6.45
C GLU A 414 -3.73 16.33 -5.99
N ARG A 415 -3.79 16.82 -4.74
CA ARG A 415 -5.00 17.45 -4.19
C ARG A 415 -5.40 18.75 -4.89
N GLU A 416 -4.46 19.40 -5.55
CA GLU A 416 -4.63 20.69 -6.25
C GLU A 416 -4.70 20.52 -7.77
N LEU A 417 -5.17 19.38 -8.27
CA LEU A 417 -5.47 19.20 -9.68
C LEU A 417 -6.51 20.24 -10.12
N GLY A 418 -6.13 21.15 -11.00
CA GLY A 418 -7.03 22.13 -11.60
C GLY A 418 -7.34 21.81 -13.07
N GLY A 419 -8.27 22.58 -13.67
CA GLY A 419 -8.62 22.44 -15.07
C GLY A 419 -9.71 21.39 -15.34
N ARG A 420 -9.79 20.94 -16.60
CA ARG A 420 -10.81 19.99 -17.07
C ARG A 420 -10.42 18.55 -16.71
N GLY A 421 -11.36 17.76 -16.22
CA GLY A 421 -11.09 16.38 -15.84
C GLY A 421 -12.22 15.41 -16.16
N ILE A 422 -11.91 14.12 -16.20
CA ILE A 422 -12.87 13.04 -16.37
C ILE A 422 -12.39 11.78 -15.62
N VAL A 423 -13.31 11.05 -15.00
CA VAL A 423 -12.96 9.86 -14.22
C VAL A 423 -12.99 8.62 -15.11
N GLY A 424 -11.83 7.99 -15.30
CA GLY A 424 -11.61 6.75 -16.06
C GLY A 424 -11.68 5.48 -15.21
N ILE A 425 -12.56 5.43 -14.20
CA ILE A 425 -12.72 4.32 -13.26
C ILE A 425 -14.09 3.68 -13.47
N GLY A 426 -14.10 2.36 -13.78
CA GLY A 426 -15.33 1.62 -14.03
C GLY A 426 -16.14 1.28 -12.79
N ASP A 427 -15.49 1.19 -11.61
CA ASP A 427 -16.18 0.98 -10.33
C ASP A 427 -16.96 2.22 -9.92
N ASN A 428 -18.27 2.06 -9.66
CA ASN A 428 -19.17 3.17 -9.41
C ASN A 428 -18.89 3.88 -8.09
N ALA A 429 -18.50 3.14 -7.04
CA ALA A 429 -18.20 3.71 -5.73
C ALA A 429 -16.88 4.49 -5.75
N GLN A 430 -15.84 3.93 -6.37
CA GLN A 430 -14.55 4.61 -6.54
C GLN A 430 -14.69 5.84 -7.45
N ARG A 431 -15.48 5.75 -8.53
CA ARG A 431 -15.75 6.89 -9.42
C ARG A 431 -16.43 8.03 -8.67
N ARG A 432 -17.43 7.73 -7.83
CA ARG A 432 -18.10 8.73 -6.97
C ARG A 432 -17.12 9.36 -5.98
N GLU A 433 -16.28 8.56 -5.34
CA GLU A 433 -15.28 9.04 -4.38
C GLU A 433 -14.31 10.03 -5.03
N MET A 434 -13.76 9.69 -6.19
CA MET A 434 -12.85 10.57 -6.93
C MET A 434 -13.55 11.86 -7.37
N ALA A 435 -14.78 11.77 -7.90
CA ALA A 435 -15.55 12.93 -8.34
C ALA A 435 -15.89 13.91 -7.21
N ARG A 436 -16.06 13.41 -5.98
CA ARG A 436 -16.34 14.24 -4.79
C ARG A 436 -15.07 14.84 -4.14
N THR A 437 -13.94 14.15 -4.27
CA THR A 437 -12.70 14.55 -3.62
C THR A 437 -11.92 15.57 -4.41
N LEU A 438 -12.03 15.54 -5.75
CA LEU A 438 -11.26 16.39 -6.65
C LEU A 438 -12.10 17.56 -7.15
N SER A 439 -11.50 18.76 -7.15
CA SER A 439 -12.14 19.99 -7.66
C SER A 439 -11.71 20.25 -9.09
N LEU A 440 -12.40 19.61 -10.05
CA LEU A 440 -12.14 19.76 -11.49
C LEU A 440 -13.40 20.22 -12.23
N GLU A 441 -13.23 20.86 -13.39
CA GLU A 441 -14.30 21.08 -14.34
C GLU A 441 -14.59 19.75 -15.08
N TRP A 442 -15.65 19.07 -14.69
CA TRP A 442 -15.96 17.73 -15.19
C TRP A 442 -16.44 17.76 -16.64
N GLN A 443 -15.66 17.10 -17.52
CA GLN A 443 -15.94 17.01 -18.95
C GLN A 443 -16.89 15.87 -19.26
N THR A 444 -17.92 16.16 -20.05
CA THR A 444 -18.78 15.14 -20.68
C THR A 444 -18.23 14.81 -22.05
N VAL A 445 -18.07 13.53 -22.37
CA VAL A 445 -17.43 13.06 -23.61
C VAL A 445 -18.35 12.09 -24.34
N VAL A 446 -18.60 12.34 -25.60
CA VAL A 446 -19.42 11.51 -26.49
C VAL A 446 -18.56 11.06 -27.66
N HIS A 447 -18.39 9.74 -27.83
CA HIS A 447 -17.63 9.18 -28.95
C HIS A 447 -18.29 9.58 -30.30
N PRO A 448 -17.52 9.94 -31.34
CA PRO A 448 -18.08 10.37 -32.63
C PRO A 448 -19.01 9.36 -33.31
N SER A 449 -18.86 8.06 -33.02
CA SER A 449 -19.75 7.01 -33.53
C SER A 449 -20.96 6.71 -32.63
N ALA A 450 -21.09 7.39 -31.49
CA ALA A 450 -22.29 7.29 -30.66
C ALA A 450 -23.40 8.22 -31.22
N TYR A 451 -24.63 7.81 -31.08
CA TYR A 451 -25.79 8.65 -31.37
C TYR A 451 -26.40 9.17 -30.07
N VAL A 452 -26.49 10.47 -29.94
CA VAL A 452 -27.19 11.12 -28.82
C VAL A 452 -28.20 12.09 -29.44
N HIS A 453 -29.49 11.84 -29.16
CA HIS A 453 -30.54 12.70 -29.68
C HIS A 453 -30.43 14.13 -29.12
N PRO A 454 -30.72 15.18 -29.92
CA PRO A 454 -30.60 16.57 -29.47
C PRO A 454 -31.42 16.96 -28.24
N SER A 455 -32.56 16.29 -27.98
CA SER A 455 -33.36 16.52 -26.76
C SER A 455 -32.86 15.77 -25.53
N ALA A 456 -31.97 14.80 -25.68
CA ALA A 456 -31.39 14.09 -24.55
C ALA A 456 -30.50 15.02 -23.74
N LYS A 457 -30.48 14.83 -22.40
CA LYS A 457 -29.68 15.61 -21.47
C LYS A 457 -28.58 14.73 -20.89
N LEU A 458 -27.35 15.21 -20.93
CA LEU A 458 -26.20 14.51 -20.35
C LEU A 458 -25.61 15.35 -19.22
N GLY A 459 -25.39 14.73 -18.08
CA GLY A 459 -24.75 15.33 -16.91
C GLY A 459 -23.23 15.46 -17.08
N ARG A 460 -22.59 16.17 -16.14
CA ARG A 460 -21.15 16.45 -16.13
C ARG A 460 -20.35 15.18 -15.85
N GLY A 461 -19.19 15.05 -16.46
CA GLY A 461 -18.30 13.90 -16.26
C GLY A 461 -18.82 12.59 -16.84
N THR A 462 -19.94 12.64 -17.58
CA THR A 462 -20.55 11.47 -18.22
C THR A 462 -19.81 11.10 -19.50
N VAL A 463 -19.67 9.80 -19.76
CA VAL A 463 -19.04 9.30 -20.99
C VAL A 463 -20.01 8.40 -21.75
N VAL A 464 -20.13 8.65 -23.06
CA VAL A 464 -20.90 7.84 -24.01
C VAL A 464 -19.91 7.25 -25.01
N PHE A 465 -19.68 5.94 -24.93
CA PHE A 465 -18.68 5.24 -25.73
C PHE A 465 -19.16 4.86 -27.13
N ALA A 466 -18.24 4.31 -27.92
CA ALA A 466 -18.46 3.97 -29.32
C ALA A 466 -19.72 3.12 -29.56
N GLY A 467 -20.52 3.53 -30.53
CA GLY A 467 -21.73 2.80 -30.95
C GLY A 467 -22.90 2.82 -29.94
N ALA A 468 -22.78 3.55 -28.84
CA ALA A 468 -23.87 3.71 -27.90
C ALA A 468 -24.96 4.62 -28.50
N VAL A 469 -26.22 4.40 -28.11
CA VAL A 469 -27.40 5.13 -28.61
C VAL A 469 -28.17 5.69 -27.43
N VAL A 470 -28.43 7.02 -27.43
CA VAL A 470 -29.28 7.71 -26.45
C VAL A 470 -30.42 8.39 -27.21
N GLN A 471 -31.63 7.95 -26.96
CA GLN A 471 -32.83 8.33 -27.70
C GLN A 471 -33.50 9.63 -27.14
N PRO A 472 -34.59 10.13 -27.80
CA PRO A 472 -35.24 11.37 -27.37
C PRO A 472 -35.64 11.40 -25.91
N ASP A 473 -35.47 12.57 -25.30
CA ASP A 473 -35.94 12.94 -23.97
C ASP A 473 -35.33 12.09 -22.82
N ALA A 474 -34.31 11.27 -23.12
CA ALA A 474 -33.55 10.57 -22.10
C ALA A 474 -32.73 11.59 -21.24
N VAL A 475 -32.75 11.37 -19.93
CA VAL A 475 -31.99 12.18 -18.96
C VAL A 475 -30.92 11.32 -18.31
N ILE A 476 -29.68 11.66 -18.56
CA ILE A 476 -28.48 10.96 -18.01
C ILE A 476 -27.81 11.88 -17.00
N GLY A 477 -27.63 11.41 -15.79
CA GLY A 477 -27.01 12.14 -14.66
C GLY A 477 -25.51 12.38 -14.81
N ASP A 478 -24.91 12.86 -13.72
CA ASP A 478 -23.47 13.17 -13.61
C ASP A 478 -22.63 11.88 -13.49
N HIS A 479 -21.45 11.85 -14.12
CA HIS A 479 -20.49 10.74 -14.04
C HIS A 479 -21.04 9.36 -14.42
N VAL A 480 -22.01 9.31 -15.30
CA VAL A 480 -22.58 8.06 -15.83
C VAL A 480 -21.68 7.47 -16.91
N ILE A 481 -21.62 6.16 -16.98
CA ILE A 481 -20.96 5.44 -18.08
C ILE A 481 -22.04 4.78 -18.94
N VAL A 482 -22.22 5.28 -20.16
CA VAL A 482 -22.96 4.59 -21.22
C VAL A 482 -21.96 3.89 -22.11
N ASN A 483 -21.74 2.59 -21.88
CA ASN A 483 -20.61 1.86 -22.45
C ASN A 483 -20.87 1.45 -23.93
N THR A 484 -19.85 0.88 -24.54
CA THR A 484 -19.82 0.47 -25.95
C THR A 484 -21.08 -0.30 -26.36
N GLY A 485 -21.79 0.20 -27.37
CA GLY A 485 -23.00 -0.43 -27.92
C GLY A 485 -24.20 -0.48 -26.99
N ALA A 486 -24.16 0.21 -25.85
CA ALA A 486 -25.35 0.30 -24.97
C ALA A 486 -26.43 1.19 -25.59
N THR A 487 -27.70 0.86 -25.35
CA THR A 487 -28.84 1.66 -25.84
C THR A 487 -29.71 2.12 -24.68
N VAL A 488 -30.04 3.40 -24.69
CA VAL A 488 -30.96 4.05 -23.77
C VAL A 488 -32.12 4.59 -24.61
N ASP A 489 -33.29 4.01 -24.47
CA ASP A 489 -34.46 4.38 -25.26
C ASP A 489 -35.13 5.67 -24.71
N HIS A 490 -36.22 6.12 -25.37
CA HIS A 490 -36.89 7.38 -25.07
C HIS A 490 -37.39 7.46 -23.61
N ASP A 491 -37.46 8.66 -23.05
CA ASP A 491 -37.97 8.96 -21.70
C ASP A 491 -37.27 8.21 -20.55
N CYS A 492 -36.12 7.60 -20.79
CA CYS A 492 -35.34 6.96 -19.74
C CYS A 492 -34.68 7.99 -18.82
N VAL A 493 -34.60 7.64 -17.54
CA VAL A 493 -33.82 8.40 -16.53
C VAL A 493 -32.71 7.51 -15.98
N VAL A 494 -31.46 7.97 -16.07
CA VAL A 494 -30.30 7.28 -15.52
C VAL A 494 -29.64 8.23 -14.55
N ASP A 495 -29.72 7.93 -13.25
CA ASP A 495 -29.21 8.77 -12.19
C ASP A 495 -27.65 8.73 -12.13
N ASP A 496 -27.09 9.62 -11.31
CA ASP A 496 -25.64 9.83 -11.17
C ASP A 496 -24.86 8.54 -10.88
N TYR A 497 -23.63 8.47 -11.39
CA TYR A 497 -22.70 7.37 -11.15
C TYR A 497 -23.18 5.98 -11.61
N ALA A 498 -24.28 5.85 -12.31
CA ALA A 498 -24.69 4.57 -12.88
C ALA A 498 -23.72 4.10 -13.98
N HIS A 499 -23.65 2.79 -14.21
CA HIS A 499 -22.83 2.20 -15.26
C HIS A 499 -23.65 1.19 -16.07
N LEU A 500 -23.95 1.57 -17.29
CA LEU A 500 -24.53 0.69 -18.30
C LEU A 500 -23.38 0.01 -19.04
N ALA A 501 -23.06 -1.25 -18.70
CA ALA A 501 -21.95 -1.99 -19.27
C ALA A 501 -22.12 -2.24 -20.78
N PRO A 502 -21.10 -2.74 -21.51
CA PRO A 502 -21.22 -2.96 -22.96
C PRO A 502 -22.45 -3.75 -23.36
N GLY A 503 -23.19 -3.26 -24.36
CA GLY A 503 -24.38 -3.93 -24.90
C GLY A 503 -25.57 -4.01 -23.94
N VAL A 504 -25.68 -3.14 -22.97
CA VAL A 504 -26.90 -2.99 -22.14
C VAL A 504 -28.01 -2.34 -22.98
N HIS A 505 -29.23 -2.85 -22.88
CA HIS A 505 -30.38 -2.29 -23.56
C HIS A 505 -31.48 -1.89 -22.57
N LEU A 506 -31.77 -0.58 -22.50
CA LEU A 506 -32.90 -0.04 -21.77
C LEU A 506 -34.03 0.25 -22.76
N ALA A 507 -35.21 -0.32 -22.54
CA ALA A 507 -36.41 0.04 -23.27
C ALA A 507 -36.99 1.37 -22.74
N GLY A 508 -38.05 1.90 -23.40
CA GLY A 508 -38.59 3.22 -23.07
C GLY A 508 -39.02 3.37 -21.61
N SER A 509 -38.85 4.59 -21.06
CA SER A 509 -39.29 4.99 -19.72
C SER A 509 -38.66 4.18 -18.56
N VAL A 510 -37.50 3.58 -18.73
CA VAL A 510 -36.76 2.90 -17.67
C VAL A 510 -36.10 3.92 -16.75
N HIS A 511 -36.12 3.66 -15.44
CA HIS A 511 -35.40 4.45 -14.45
C HIS A 511 -34.29 3.63 -13.82
N VAL A 512 -33.04 4.10 -13.94
CA VAL A 512 -31.86 3.49 -13.33
C VAL A 512 -31.33 4.40 -12.20
N GLY A 513 -31.40 3.92 -10.97
CA GLY A 513 -31.01 4.67 -9.77
C GLY A 513 -29.49 4.91 -9.63
N GLU A 514 -29.14 5.88 -8.76
CA GLU A 514 -27.77 6.30 -8.47
C GLU A 514 -26.85 5.10 -8.22
N GLY A 515 -25.70 5.08 -8.87
CA GLY A 515 -24.66 4.07 -8.65
C GLY A 515 -25.03 2.64 -9.07
N ALA A 516 -26.18 2.42 -9.72
CA ALA A 516 -26.57 1.09 -10.19
C ALA A 516 -25.60 0.59 -11.28
N PHE A 517 -25.34 -0.72 -11.29
CA PHE A 517 -24.51 -1.39 -12.28
C PHE A 517 -25.33 -2.39 -13.09
N LEU A 518 -25.42 -2.17 -14.38
CA LEU A 518 -26.04 -3.08 -15.31
C LEU A 518 -24.95 -3.82 -16.08
N GLY A 519 -24.88 -5.14 -15.86
CA GLY A 519 -23.84 -6.01 -16.43
C GLY A 519 -23.96 -6.15 -17.95
N ILE A 520 -22.85 -6.57 -18.58
CA ILE A 520 -22.74 -6.71 -20.03
C ILE A 520 -23.93 -7.46 -20.64
N GLY A 521 -24.55 -6.89 -21.68
CA GLY A 521 -25.64 -7.51 -22.41
C GLY A 521 -26.94 -7.68 -21.62
N SER A 522 -27.11 -7.02 -20.48
CA SER A 522 -28.39 -7.07 -19.76
C SER A 522 -29.44 -6.23 -20.46
N VAL A 523 -30.72 -6.60 -20.30
CA VAL A 523 -31.87 -5.98 -20.93
C VAL A 523 -32.90 -5.59 -19.88
N VAL A 524 -33.47 -4.40 -20.00
CA VAL A 524 -34.50 -3.89 -19.08
C VAL A 524 -35.76 -3.55 -19.84
N SER A 525 -36.88 -4.16 -19.43
CA SER A 525 -38.20 -3.97 -20.05
C SER A 525 -38.76 -2.55 -19.82
N PRO A 526 -39.71 -2.08 -20.66
CA PRO A 526 -40.27 -0.74 -20.55
C PRO A 526 -40.83 -0.42 -19.16
N GLY A 527 -40.56 0.79 -18.65
CA GLY A 527 -41.09 1.31 -17.40
C GLY A 527 -40.54 0.68 -16.12
N VAL A 528 -39.60 -0.27 -16.22
CA VAL A 528 -38.96 -0.93 -15.07
C VAL A 528 -38.03 0.02 -14.34
N LYS A 529 -37.99 -0.07 -13.00
CA LYS A 529 -37.09 0.68 -12.12
C LYS A 529 -35.97 -0.21 -11.59
N ILE A 530 -34.75 0.21 -11.77
CA ILE A 530 -33.54 -0.39 -11.16
C ILE A 530 -33.13 0.50 -10.00
N GLY A 531 -33.13 -0.05 -8.79
CA GLY A 531 -32.86 0.69 -7.55
C GLY A 531 -31.42 1.19 -7.45
N ARG A 532 -31.20 2.10 -6.49
CA ARG A 532 -29.87 2.67 -6.20
C ARG A 532 -28.89 1.58 -5.81
N TRP A 533 -27.68 1.62 -6.36
CA TRP A 533 -26.62 0.65 -6.07
C TRP A 533 -27.02 -0.80 -6.31
N ALA A 534 -28.10 -1.04 -7.03
CA ALA A 534 -28.49 -2.37 -7.47
C ALA A 534 -27.53 -2.87 -8.56
N THR A 535 -27.40 -4.17 -8.67
CA THR A 535 -26.62 -4.83 -9.73
C THR A 535 -27.52 -5.75 -10.53
N VAL A 536 -27.61 -5.50 -11.83
CA VAL A 536 -28.21 -6.44 -12.79
C VAL A 536 -27.08 -7.24 -13.42
N GLY A 537 -27.08 -8.56 -13.26
CA GLY A 537 -26.01 -9.44 -13.75
C GLY A 537 -25.87 -9.44 -15.26
N ALA A 538 -24.72 -9.92 -15.76
CA ALA A 538 -24.46 -10.03 -17.19
C ALA A 538 -25.52 -10.91 -17.88
N GLY A 539 -26.05 -10.46 -19.02
CA GLY A 539 -27.07 -11.16 -19.79
C GLY A 539 -28.45 -11.32 -19.11
N ALA A 540 -28.66 -10.68 -17.95
CA ALA A 540 -29.91 -10.78 -17.23
C ALA A 540 -31.02 -9.94 -17.91
N VAL A 541 -32.30 -10.38 -17.81
CA VAL A 541 -33.45 -9.69 -18.36
C VAL A 541 -34.37 -9.24 -17.23
N ALA A 542 -34.31 -7.94 -16.89
CA ALA A 542 -35.15 -7.34 -15.86
C ALA A 542 -36.55 -6.98 -16.44
N ILE A 543 -37.56 -7.74 -16.05
CA ILE A 543 -38.98 -7.51 -16.45
C ILE A 543 -39.84 -6.96 -15.31
N ARG A 544 -39.22 -6.69 -14.16
CA ARG A 544 -39.82 -6.11 -12.95
C ARG A 544 -38.81 -5.25 -12.25
N ASP A 545 -39.29 -4.36 -11.40
CA ASP A 545 -38.44 -3.50 -10.57
C ASP A 545 -37.44 -4.31 -9.74
N VAL A 546 -36.23 -3.77 -9.63
CA VAL A 546 -35.15 -4.29 -8.80
C VAL A 546 -34.94 -3.31 -7.66
N ALA A 547 -35.04 -3.76 -6.41
CA ALA A 547 -34.90 -2.89 -5.24
C ALA A 547 -33.46 -2.38 -5.04
N ASP A 548 -33.32 -1.34 -4.21
CA ASP A 548 -32.02 -0.74 -3.86
C ASP A 548 -31.04 -1.79 -3.30
N GLY A 549 -29.79 -1.76 -3.79
CA GLY A 549 -28.71 -2.64 -3.34
C GLY A 549 -28.85 -4.13 -3.68
N VAL A 550 -29.90 -4.52 -4.39
CA VAL A 550 -30.15 -5.92 -4.75
C VAL A 550 -29.28 -6.34 -5.94
N VAL A 551 -28.76 -7.55 -5.90
CA VAL A 551 -28.13 -8.22 -7.03
C VAL A 551 -29.18 -9.11 -7.69
N ALA A 552 -29.57 -8.80 -8.95
CA ALA A 552 -30.54 -9.57 -9.72
C ALA A 552 -29.86 -10.24 -10.93
N VAL A 553 -30.09 -11.53 -11.14
CA VAL A 553 -29.45 -12.33 -12.20
C VAL A 553 -30.46 -13.24 -12.91
N GLY A 554 -30.17 -13.64 -14.14
CA GLY A 554 -30.93 -14.64 -14.91
C GLY A 554 -31.96 -14.07 -15.85
N VAL A 555 -32.71 -14.96 -16.53
CA VAL A 555 -33.77 -14.65 -17.51
C VAL A 555 -35.03 -15.43 -17.11
N PRO A 556 -36.04 -14.78 -16.54
CA PRO A 556 -36.06 -13.39 -16.10
C PRO A 556 -35.20 -13.17 -14.86
N ALA A 557 -34.74 -11.91 -14.67
CA ALA A 557 -33.91 -11.55 -13.52
C ALA A 557 -34.62 -11.76 -12.18
N ARG A 558 -33.96 -12.37 -11.24
CA ARG A 558 -34.41 -12.60 -9.86
C ARG A 558 -33.33 -12.13 -8.89
N ALA A 559 -33.76 -11.65 -7.73
CA ALA A 559 -32.84 -11.34 -6.64
C ALA A 559 -32.00 -12.58 -6.30
N LEU A 560 -30.67 -12.40 -6.22
CA LEU A 560 -29.78 -13.43 -5.75
C LEU A 560 -29.94 -13.51 -4.21
N GLU A 561 -30.61 -14.55 -3.75
CA GLU A 561 -30.65 -14.84 -2.32
C GLU A 561 -29.24 -15.19 -1.84
N VAL A 562 -28.57 -14.23 -1.22
CA VAL A 562 -27.37 -14.53 -0.45
C VAL A 562 -27.88 -15.22 0.81
N GLU A 563 -27.83 -16.56 0.88
CA GLU A 563 -28.00 -17.27 2.14
C GLU A 563 -27.11 -16.57 3.18
N ARG A 564 -27.73 -15.82 4.07
CA ARG A 564 -27.09 -15.41 5.31
C ARG A 564 -26.85 -16.70 6.08
N LEU A 565 -25.68 -17.28 5.91
CA LEU A 565 -25.20 -18.30 6.84
C LEU A 565 -25.20 -17.65 8.22
N SER A 566 -26.30 -17.90 8.95
CA SER A 566 -26.58 -17.50 10.32
C SER A 566 -25.53 -18.05 11.29
#